data_516a96a2a5b82c7625d2977a496a105b
#
_entry.id   516a96a2a5b82c7625d2977a496a105b
#
_cell.length_a   1.000
_cell.length_b   1.000
_cell.length_c   1.000
_cell.angle_alpha   90.00
_cell.angle_beta   90.00
_cell.angle_gamma   90.00
#
_symmetry.space_group_name_H-M   'P 1'
#
loop_
_entity.id
_entity.type
_entity.pdbx_description
1 polymer ?
#
loop_
_entity_poly.entity_id
_entity_poly.type
_entity_poly.pdbx_seq_one_letter_code
_entity_poly.pdbx_strand_id
1 'polypeptide(L)'
;MAPAVASGAMATDPRVDAYLSKLPDDQQRLLDGVRRRVAELAPDAVETISYGMPAYKVDGRFFLSYAAWKKHCSIYPIDDGLLDRHADAVRGYGRTKGALHFTPQQPLPDALLKDLVRQRVTEARARSGY
;
A
#
# COMPACT_ATOMS: atom_id res chain seq x y z
N MET A 1 -12.88 -23.21 11.06
CA MET A 1 -12.74 -22.17 11.67
C MET A 1 -11.57 -21.34 11.29
N ALA A 2 -11.52 -20.26 11.64
CA ALA A 2 -10.65 -19.32 11.08
C ALA A 2 -9.22 -19.39 11.57
N PRO A 3 -8.73 -20.50 12.02
CA PRO A 3 -7.37 -20.54 12.48
C PRO A 3 -6.38 -20.09 11.43
N ALA A 4 -6.68 -20.39 10.18
CA ALA A 4 -5.78 -19.97 9.13
C ALA A 4 -5.68 -18.46 9.05
N VAL A 5 -6.80 -17.78 9.25
CA VAL A 5 -6.83 -16.34 9.29
C VAL A 5 -6.10 -15.84 10.53
N ALA A 6 -6.34 -16.50 11.65
CA ALA A 6 -5.72 -16.12 12.88
C ALA A 6 -4.21 -16.24 12.83
N SER A 7 -3.65 -17.01 11.91
CA SER A 7 -2.20 -17.11 11.79
C SER A 7 -1.55 -15.98 11.01
N GLY A 8 -2.23 -14.83 10.93
CA GLY A 8 -1.64 -13.63 10.37
C GLY A 8 -2.04 -13.28 8.96
N ALA A 9 -3.04 -13.96 8.42
CA ALA A 9 -3.52 -13.63 7.09
C ALA A 9 -4.34 -12.35 7.15
N MET A 10 -3.98 -11.37 6.32
CA MET A 10 -4.73 -10.13 6.19
C MET A 10 -6.13 -10.41 5.66
N ALA A 11 -7.13 -9.67 6.14
CA ALA A 11 -8.49 -9.75 5.61
C ALA A 11 -8.56 -9.06 4.26
N THR A 12 -8.81 -9.84 3.21
CA THR A 12 -8.86 -9.31 1.83
C THR A 12 -10.30 -8.93 1.45
N ASP A 13 -10.41 -8.09 0.42
CA ASP A 13 -11.69 -7.61 -0.08
C ASP A 13 -11.80 -8.01 -1.56
N PRO A 14 -12.85 -8.74 -1.96
CA PRO A 14 -12.99 -9.15 -3.36
C PRO A 14 -13.09 -7.98 -4.34
N ARG A 15 -13.46 -6.79 -3.89
CA ARG A 15 -13.45 -5.61 -4.75
C ARG A 15 -12.03 -5.22 -5.15
N VAL A 16 -11.03 -5.53 -4.31
CA VAL A 16 -9.63 -5.32 -4.66
C VAL A 16 -9.21 -6.33 -5.74
N ASP A 17 -9.65 -7.58 -5.63
CA ASP A 17 -9.42 -8.57 -6.69
C ASP A 17 -9.99 -8.07 -8.02
N ALA A 18 -11.21 -7.55 -8.00
CA ALA A 18 -11.85 -7.02 -9.19
C ALA A 18 -11.10 -5.84 -9.77
N TYR A 19 -10.62 -4.94 -8.91
CA TYR A 19 -9.83 -3.79 -9.33
C TYR A 19 -8.57 -4.24 -10.06
N LEU A 20 -7.82 -5.15 -9.47
CA LEU A 20 -6.56 -5.62 -10.03
C LEU A 20 -6.77 -6.40 -11.32
N SER A 21 -7.86 -7.18 -11.42
CA SER A 21 -8.10 -8.01 -12.59
C SER A 21 -8.36 -7.21 -13.87
N LYS A 22 -8.70 -5.93 -13.74
CA LYS A 22 -8.96 -5.05 -14.89
C LYS A 22 -7.71 -4.36 -15.41
N LEU A 23 -6.58 -4.53 -14.74
CA LEU A 23 -5.35 -3.82 -15.10
C LEU A 23 -4.57 -4.61 -16.15
N PRO A 24 -3.72 -3.92 -16.93
CA PRO A 24 -2.73 -4.62 -17.75
C PRO A 24 -1.88 -5.56 -16.89
N ASP A 25 -1.42 -6.65 -17.48
CA ASP A 25 -0.73 -7.71 -16.75
C ASP A 25 0.45 -7.22 -15.93
N ASP A 26 1.25 -6.31 -16.46
CA ASP A 26 2.42 -5.80 -15.75
C ASP A 26 2.04 -4.95 -14.53
N GLN A 27 1.01 -4.13 -14.65
CA GLN A 27 0.53 -3.36 -13.51
C GLN A 27 -0.16 -4.26 -12.48
N GLN A 28 -0.88 -5.28 -12.96
CA GLN A 28 -1.51 -6.25 -12.07
C GLN A 28 -0.47 -6.96 -11.21
N ARG A 29 0.61 -7.43 -11.82
CA ARG A 29 1.70 -8.09 -11.09
C ARG A 29 2.38 -7.13 -10.12
N LEU A 30 2.60 -5.89 -10.54
CA LEU A 30 3.24 -4.88 -9.70
C LEU A 30 2.42 -4.60 -8.44
N LEU A 31 1.14 -4.34 -8.60
CA LEU A 31 0.27 -4.03 -7.46
C LEU A 31 -0.04 -5.26 -6.61
N ASP A 32 -0.11 -6.43 -7.23
CA ASP A 32 -0.25 -7.67 -6.47
C ASP A 32 0.95 -7.90 -5.56
N GLY A 33 2.14 -7.54 -6.01
CA GLY A 33 3.33 -7.57 -5.19
C GLY A 33 3.25 -6.62 -3.99
N VAL A 34 2.74 -5.41 -4.20
CA VAL A 34 2.51 -4.45 -3.12
C VAL A 34 1.50 -5.03 -2.13
N ARG A 35 0.40 -5.58 -2.65
CA ARG A 35 -0.66 -6.18 -1.83
C ARG A 35 -0.10 -7.27 -0.92
N ARG A 36 0.69 -8.17 -1.49
CA ARG A 36 1.30 -9.27 -0.72
C ARG A 36 2.26 -8.76 0.33
N ARG A 37 3.04 -7.74 -0.02
CA ARG A 37 4.00 -7.17 0.93
C ARG A 37 3.32 -6.48 2.10
N VAL A 38 2.22 -5.77 1.82
CA VAL A 38 1.42 -5.16 2.90
C VAL A 38 0.86 -6.24 3.82
N ALA A 39 0.38 -7.35 3.26
CA ALA A 39 -0.14 -8.45 4.06
C ALA A 39 0.92 -9.03 5.00
N GLU A 40 2.17 -9.10 4.54
CA GLU A 40 3.28 -9.57 5.38
C GLU A 40 3.62 -8.58 6.49
N LEU A 41 3.61 -7.29 6.15
CA LEU A 41 4.03 -6.23 7.08
C LEU A 41 2.95 -5.85 8.07
N ALA A 42 1.69 -5.99 7.69
CA ALA A 42 0.54 -5.62 8.51
C ALA A 42 -0.53 -6.72 8.42
N PRO A 43 -0.29 -7.88 9.03
CA PRO A 43 -1.20 -9.02 8.88
C PRO A 43 -2.58 -8.80 9.50
N ASP A 44 -2.72 -7.84 10.41
CA ASP A 44 -4.02 -7.49 11.01
C ASP A 44 -4.72 -6.34 10.28
N ALA A 45 -4.18 -5.89 9.16
CA ALA A 45 -4.85 -4.89 8.33
C ALA A 45 -6.08 -5.50 7.64
N VAL A 46 -7.01 -4.62 7.26
CA VAL A 46 -8.21 -4.98 6.53
C VAL A 46 -8.22 -4.22 5.21
N GLU A 47 -8.36 -4.94 4.10
CA GLU A 47 -8.52 -4.30 2.79
C GLU A 47 -9.90 -3.73 2.64
N THR A 48 -9.99 -2.64 1.88
CA THR A 48 -11.24 -2.02 1.50
C THR A 48 -11.05 -1.25 0.19
N ILE A 49 -12.09 -0.61 -0.26
CA ILE A 49 -12.04 0.33 -1.37
C ILE A 49 -12.36 1.71 -0.81
N SER A 50 -11.56 2.70 -1.17
CA SER A 50 -11.76 4.09 -0.78
C SER A 50 -11.53 4.97 -1.99
N TYR A 51 -12.51 5.80 -2.34
CA TYR A 51 -12.46 6.62 -3.54
C TYR A 51 -12.16 5.81 -4.81
N GLY A 52 -12.71 4.59 -4.88
CA GLY A 52 -12.51 3.71 -6.03
C GLY A 52 -11.16 3.02 -6.09
N MET A 53 -10.33 3.12 -5.05
CA MET A 53 -8.98 2.57 -5.02
C MET A 53 -8.82 1.56 -3.90
N PRO A 54 -7.96 0.54 -4.07
CA PRO A 54 -7.61 -0.32 -2.96
C PRO A 54 -7.03 0.48 -1.80
N ALA A 55 -7.46 0.15 -0.59
CA ALA A 55 -7.04 0.85 0.62
C ALA A 55 -6.98 -0.12 1.79
N TYR A 56 -6.33 0.29 2.86
CA TYR A 56 -6.14 -0.53 4.05
C TYR A 56 -6.48 0.23 5.30
N LYS A 57 -7.06 -0.49 6.27
CA LYS A 57 -7.34 0.03 7.60
C LYS A 57 -6.70 -0.87 8.64
N VAL A 58 -6.33 -0.29 9.77
CA VAL A 58 -5.94 -1.01 10.96
C VAL A 58 -6.63 -0.34 12.14
N ASP A 59 -7.22 -1.15 13.02
CA ASP A 59 -8.03 -0.66 14.15
C ASP A 59 -9.11 0.34 13.68
N GLY A 60 -9.70 0.05 12.51
CA GLY A 60 -10.75 0.90 11.94
C GLY A 60 -10.27 2.21 11.33
N ARG A 61 -8.96 2.42 11.23
CA ARG A 61 -8.39 3.67 10.71
C ARG A 61 -7.67 3.41 9.40
N PHE A 62 -7.95 4.25 8.40
CA PHE A 62 -7.23 4.22 7.12
C PHE A 62 -5.73 4.48 7.34
N PHE A 63 -4.89 3.73 6.63
CA PHE A 63 -3.45 4.01 6.72
C PHE A 63 -2.73 4.00 5.38
N LEU A 64 -3.28 3.38 4.34
CA LEU A 64 -2.56 3.25 3.07
C LEU A 64 -3.54 3.03 1.93
N SER A 65 -3.22 3.56 0.74
CA SER A 65 -3.90 3.19 -0.49
C SER A 65 -2.94 3.25 -1.67
N TYR A 66 -3.35 2.62 -2.77
CA TYR A 66 -2.60 2.70 -4.01
C TYR A 66 -3.57 2.72 -5.18
N ALA A 67 -3.07 3.12 -6.34
CA ALA A 67 -3.88 3.20 -7.53
C ALA A 67 -3.04 2.93 -8.77
N ALA A 68 -3.70 2.43 -9.83
CA ALA A 68 -3.11 2.30 -11.14
C ALA A 68 -3.65 3.39 -12.05
N TRP A 69 -2.76 4.06 -12.75
CA TRP A 69 -3.09 5.07 -13.73
C TRP A 69 -2.58 4.59 -15.08
N LYS A 70 -2.82 5.35 -16.14
CA LYS A 70 -2.48 4.92 -17.49
C LYS A 70 -0.97 4.65 -17.64
N LYS A 71 -0.12 5.50 -17.06
CA LYS A 71 1.33 5.43 -17.27
C LYS A 71 2.13 5.10 -16.03
N HIS A 72 1.49 5.00 -14.89
CA HIS A 72 2.19 4.73 -13.63
C HIS A 72 1.20 4.24 -12.60
N CYS A 73 1.73 3.74 -11.50
CA CYS A 73 0.96 3.50 -10.29
C CYS A 73 1.38 4.52 -9.23
N SER A 74 0.56 4.70 -8.22
CA SER A 74 0.89 5.59 -7.12
C SER A 74 0.54 4.95 -5.80
N ILE A 75 1.23 5.38 -4.73
CA ILE A 75 0.97 4.93 -3.36
C ILE A 75 0.87 6.16 -2.48
N TYR A 76 -0.05 6.14 -1.52
CA TYR A 76 -0.35 7.25 -0.62
C TYR A 76 -0.65 6.76 0.80
N PRO A 77 -0.59 7.64 1.78
CA PRO A 77 0.01 8.96 1.74
C PRO A 77 1.51 8.86 2.03
N ILE A 78 2.28 9.70 1.41
CA ILE A 78 3.73 9.77 1.63
C ILE A 78 4.06 11.19 2.04
N ASP A 79 4.84 11.34 3.11
CA ASP A 79 5.30 12.63 3.56
C ASP A 79 6.76 12.87 3.20
N ASP A 80 7.20 14.11 3.33
CA ASP A 80 8.55 14.51 2.96
C ASP A 80 9.60 13.83 3.83
N GLY A 81 9.29 13.60 5.10
CA GLY A 81 10.22 12.93 6.00
C GLY A 81 10.56 11.51 5.56
N LEU A 82 9.55 10.77 5.09
CA LEU A 82 9.78 9.45 4.55
C LEU A 82 10.64 9.50 3.30
N LEU A 83 10.32 10.42 2.38
CA LEU A 83 11.08 10.58 1.13
C LEU A 83 12.53 10.94 1.42
N ASP A 84 12.77 11.81 2.39
CA ASP A 84 14.13 12.20 2.78
C ASP A 84 14.93 11.03 3.32
N ARG A 85 14.29 10.15 4.10
CA ARG A 85 14.98 8.97 4.65
C ARG A 85 15.38 7.97 3.55
N HIS A 86 14.71 8.03 2.40
CA HIS A 86 14.97 7.14 1.27
C HIS A 86 15.36 7.90 0.01
N ALA A 87 15.97 9.08 0.17
CA ALA A 87 16.23 9.99 -0.94
C ALA A 87 16.98 9.35 -2.11
N ASP A 88 18.00 8.55 -1.83
CA ASP A 88 18.77 7.89 -2.89
C ASP A 88 17.93 6.84 -3.61
N ALA A 89 17.12 6.08 -2.87
CA ALA A 89 16.32 5.00 -3.44
C ALA A 89 15.22 5.53 -4.36
N VAL A 90 14.72 6.75 -4.13
CA VAL A 90 13.63 7.31 -4.93
C VAL A 90 14.09 8.39 -5.89
N ARG A 91 15.39 8.51 -6.07
CA ARG A 91 15.92 9.47 -7.05
C ARG A 91 15.36 9.14 -8.43
N GLY A 92 14.78 10.14 -9.08
CA GLY A 92 14.20 9.95 -10.40
C GLY A 92 12.77 9.43 -10.42
N TYR A 93 12.21 9.07 -9.27
CA TYR A 93 10.79 8.67 -9.23
C TYR A 93 9.90 9.91 -9.33
N GLY A 94 8.82 9.77 -10.09
CA GLY A 94 7.80 10.81 -10.15
C GLY A 94 7.05 10.93 -8.84
N ARG A 95 6.52 12.11 -8.58
CA ARG A 95 5.71 12.32 -7.38
C ARG A 95 4.71 13.45 -7.60
N THR A 96 3.60 13.35 -6.87
CA THR A 96 2.66 14.44 -6.73
C THR A 96 2.47 14.65 -5.23
N LYS A 97 1.74 15.68 -4.84
CA LYS A 97 1.54 15.96 -3.42
C LYS A 97 0.96 14.73 -2.71
N GLY A 98 1.70 14.20 -1.74
CA GLY A 98 1.26 13.06 -0.95
C GLY A 98 1.37 11.71 -1.63
N ALA A 99 1.94 11.62 -2.82
CA ALA A 99 2.03 10.36 -3.56
C ALA A 99 3.39 10.15 -4.19
N LEU A 100 3.83 8.90 -4.21
CA LEU A 100 5.02 8.50 -4.96
C LEU A 100 4.55 7.66 -6.16
N HIS A 101 5.12 7.94 -7.34
CA HIS A 101 4.79 7.23 -8.57
C HIS A 101 5.80 6.12 -8.82
N PHE A 102 5.31 4.97 -9.25
CA PHE A 102 6.17 3.83 -9.56
C PHE A 102 5.58 3.08 -10.76
N THR A 103 6.43 2.28 -11.39
CA THR A 103 6.05 1.53 -12.61
C THR A 103 6.64 0.13 -12.54
N PRO A 104 6.23 -0.78 -13.45
CA PRO A 104 6.88 -2.09 -13.51
C PRO A 104 8.39 -2.01 -13.75
N GLN A 105 8.85 -0.96 -14.48
CA GLN A 105 10.27 -0.76 -14.76
C GLN A 105 10.99 -0.06 -13.61
N GLN A 106 10.25 0.59 -12.74
CA GLN A 106 10.79 1.32 -11.59
C GLN A 106 9.88 1.06 -10.39
N PRO A 107 9.91 -0.17 -9.85
CA PRO A 107 9.01 -0.55 -8.77
C PRO A 107 9.37 0.14 -7.46
N LEU A 108 8.46 0.07 -6.49
CA LEU A 108 8.73 0.64 -5.17
C LEU A 108 9.93 -0.04 -4.52
N PRO A 109 10.88 0.74 -3.98
CA PRO A 109 11.93 0.15 -3.15
C PRO A 109 11.31 -0.53 -1.93
N ASP A 110 11.71 -1.77 -1.67
CA ASP A 110 11.12 -2.54 -0.57
C ASP A 110 11.35 -1.88 0.79
N ALA A 111 12.54 -1.32 1.00
CA ALA A 111 12.84 -0.64 2.26
C ALA A 111 11.92 0.56 2.49
N LEU A 112 11.59 1.28 1.42
CA LEU A 112 10.66 2.41 1.51
C LEU A 112 9.25 1.92 1.85
N LEU A 113 8.78 0.88 1.18
CA LEU A 113 7.44 0.33 1.44
C LEU A 113 7.33 -0.17 2.88
N LYS A 114 8.35 -0.85 3.36
CA LYS A 114 8.40 -1.33 4.74
C LYS A 114 8.32 -0.17 5.75
N ASP A 115 9.11 0.87 5.53
CA ASP A 115 9.12 2.06 6.39
C ASP A 115 7.76 2.77 6.34
N LEU A 116 7.20 2.91 5.13
CA LEU A 116 5.90 3.55 4.94
C LEU A 116 4.80 2.81 5.70
N VAL A 117 4.71 1.50 5.52
CA VAL A 117 3.68 0.70 6.19
C VAL A 117 3.83 0.82 7.71
N ARG A 118 5.04 0.69 8.23
CA ARG A 118 5.29 0.80 9.66
C ARG A 118 4.90 2.15 10.21
N GLN A 119 5.30 3.22 9.52
CA GLN A 119 4.97 4.57 9.93
C GLN A 119 3.47 4.79 9.95
N ARG A 120 2.78 4.41 8.88
CA ARG A 120 1.35 4.65 8.77
C ARG A 120 0.54 3.82 9.76
N VAL A 121 0.93 2.57 9.97
CA VAL A 121 0.26 1.73 10.97
C VAL A 121 0.44 2.30 12.37
N THR A 122 1.65 2.73 12.71
CA THR A 122 1.92 3.35 14.02
C THR A 122 1.06 4.59 14.22
N GLU A 123 0.98 5.44 13.21
CA GLU A 123 0.16 6.66 13.28
C GLU A 123 -1.33 6.34 13.41
N ALA A 124 -1.81 5.34 12.66
CA ALA A 124 -3.22 4.95 12.72
C ALA A 124 -3.58 4.40 14.11
N ARG A 125 -2.72 3.56 14.67
CA ARG A 125 -2.95 3.00 16.01
C ARG A 125 -2.89 4.05 17.10
N ALA A 126 -2.03 5.05 16.95
CA ALA A 126 -1.97 6.15 17.90
C ALA A 126 -3.29 6.93 17.92
N ARG A 127 -3.91 7.13 16.74
CA ARG A 127 -5.20 7.80 16.65
C ARG A 127 -6.33 6.97 17.26
N SER A 128 -6.29 5.65 17.11
CA SER A 128 -7.34 4.80 17.65
C SER A 128 -7.22 4.60 19.16
N GLY A 129 -6.14 5.05 19.76
CA GLY A 129 -5.97 5.01 21.21
C GLY A 129 -6.86 5.96 21.98
N TYR A 130 -7.60 6.79 21.32
CA TYR A 130 -8.57 7.65 21.98
C TYR A 130 -9.88 6.91 22.12
#